data_d162cf3e2db0fe3cbf540daedc9c91d9
#
_entry.id   d162cf3e2db0fe3cbf540daedc9c91d9
#
_cell.length_a   1.000
_cell.length_b   1.000
_cell.length_c   1.000
_cell.angle_alpha   90.00
_cell.angle_beta   90.00
_cell.angle_gamma   90.00
#
_symmetry.space_group_name_H-M   'P 1'
#
loop_
_entity.id
_entity.type
_entity.pdbx_description
1 polymer ?
#
loop_
_entity_poly.entity_id
_entity_poly.type
_entity_poly.pdbx_seq_one_letter_code
_entity_poly.pdbx_strand_id
1 'polypeptide(L)'
;PLCRRQRQMCIRDRHYSVSKKVLNAGKHVYSEKPLATYFQKGKELVALAKQKKLYIGNAPDTFLGGGGQKAKELIDSDLIGQIKLGNAIFAFPGVENFHPKPESWYKKEGGPVIDMGPYFFTTLVNLLGPAKQVQGRTLTAFKRRNYRAGPNKGKTFKVETPTTYLACLLYTSDAADDITG
;
A
#
# COMPACT_ATOMS: atom_id res chain seq x y z
N PRO A 1 -23.23 22.50 0.84
CA PRO A 1 -23.37 21.47 -0.15
C PRO A 1 -22.69 20.21 0.38
N LEU A 2 -23.52 19.25 0.74
CA LEU A 2 -23.09 17.97 1.28
C LEU A 2 -22.20 17.26 0.26
N CYS A 3 -20.95 16.99 0.66
CA CYS A 3 -20.06 16.09 -0.04
C CYS A 3 -20.79 14.74 -0.23
N ARG A 4 -21.30 14.47 -1.42
CA ARG A 4 -21.87 13.17 -1.73
C ARG A 4 -20.75 12.18 -1.57
N ARG A 5 -20.85 11.34 -0.54
CA ARG A 5 -20.02 10.14 -0.35
C ARG A 5 -20.22 9.26 -1.58
N GLN A 6 -19.44 9.47 -2.63
CA GLN A 6 -19.35 8.51 -3.71
C GLN A 6 -18.69 7.26 -3.12
N ARG A 7 -19.46 6.19 -2.98
CA ARG A 7 -18.93 4.85 -2.79
C ARG A 7 -18.17 4.47 -4.05
N GLN A 8 -16.91 4.86 -4.11
CA GLN A 8 -16.02 4.40 -5.15
C GLN A 8 -15.54 2.99 -4.77
N MET A 9 -16.27 1.99 -5.23
CA MET A 9 -15.73 0.64 -5.27
C MET A 9 -14.53 0.62 -6.21
N CYS A 10 -13.34 0.46 -5.64
CA CYS A 10 -12.10 -0.02 -6.26
C CYS A 10 -11.78 0.48 -7.68
N ILE A 11 -11.80 1.79 -7.91
CA ILE A 11 -11.29 2.36 -9.15
C ILE A 11 -9.93 2.99 -8.81
N ARG A 12 -8.94 2.14 -8.56
CA ARG A 12 -7.58 2.52 -8.16
C ARG A 12 -6.90 3.45 -9.15
N ASP A 13 -7.18 3.29 -10.43
CA ASP A 13 -6.68 4.14 -11.51
C ASP A 13 -7.20 5.58 -11.45
N ARG A 14 -8.33 5.83 -10.78
CA ARG A 14 -8.88 7.18 -10.62
C ARG A 14 -8.24 8.00 -9.52
N HIS A 15 -7.57 7.40 -8.54
CA HIS A 15 -6.96 8.15 -7.44
C HIS A 15 -6.00 9.21 -7.97
N TYR A 16 -5.12 8.85 -8.90
CA TYR A 16 -4.21 9.78 -9.53
C TYR A 16 -4.96 10.92 -10.25
N SER A 17 -5.90 10.59 -11.13
CA SER A 17 -6.58 11.59 -11.96
C SER A 17 -7.44 12.55 -11.14
N VAL A 18 -8.10 12.06 -10.10
CA VAL A 18 -8.90 12.89 -9.17
C VAL A 18 -7.99 13.76 -8.33
N SER A 19 -6.94 13.21 -7.71
CA SER A 19 -5.98 13.97 -6.90
C SER A 19 -5.32 15.08 -7.70
N LYS A 20 -4.92 14.80 -8.95
CA LYS A 20 -4.33 15.80 -9.85
C LYS A 20 -5.30 16.94 -10.15
N LYS A 21 -6.58 16.66 -10.40
CA LYS A 21 -7.62 17.69 -10.62
C LYS A 21 -7.81 18.55 -9.38
N VAL A 22 -7.87 17.94 -8.18
CA VAL A 22 -8.06 18.68 -6.92
C VAL A 22 -6.86 19.58 -6.63
N LEU A 23 -5.61 19.08 -6.80
CA LEU A 23 -4.40 19.88 -6.66
C LEU A 23 -4.37 21.03 -7.69
N ASN A 24 -4.78 20.79 -8.94
CA ASN A 24 -4.85 21.83 -9.96
C ASN A 24 -5.90 22.91 -9.63
N ALA A 25 -6.95 22.56 -8.91
CA ALA A 25 -7.94 23.50 -8.40
C ALA A 25 -7.47 24.22 -7.11
N GLY A 26 -6.20 24.11 -6.72
CA GLY A 26 -5.65 24.80 -5.56
C GLY A 26 -6.12 24.24 -4.21
N LYS A 27 -6.52 22.99 -4.14
CA LYS A 27 -7.03 22.34 -2.92
C LYS A 27 -6.07 21.28 -2.40
N HIS A 28 -5.98 21.14 -1.07
CA HIS A 28 -5.30 20.02 -0.43
C HIS A 28 -6.01 18.71 -0.74
N VAL A 29 -5.25 17.60 -0.73
CA VAL A 29 -5.79 16.28 -1.04
C VAL A 29 -5.50 15.31 0.09
N TYR A 30 -6.50 14.55 0.49
CA TYR A 30 -6.36 13.30 1.22
C TYR A 30 -7.13 12.22 0.46
N SER A 31 -6.43 11.20 -0.01
CA SER A 31 -7.02 10.17 -0.89
C SER A 31 -6.95 8.78 -0.28
N GLU A 32 -7.76 7.88 -0.81
CA GLU A 32 -7.70 6.45 -0.49
C GLU A 32 -6.45 5.81 -1.13
N LYS A 33 -5.96 4.75 -0.53
CA LYS A 33 -4.82 3.96 -1.05
C LYS A 33 -5.22 3.11 -2.27
N PRO A 34 -4.29 2.85 -3.17
CA PRO A 34 -2.95 3.43 -3.28
C PRO A 34 -3.01 4.87 -3.82
N LEU A 35 -1.99 5.67 -3.51
CA LEU A 35 -1.88 7.03 -4.05
C LEU A 35 -1.93 7.06 -5.58
N ALA A 36 -1.23 6.12 -6.19
CA ALA A 36 -1.26 5.82 -7.62
C ALA A 36 -0.86 4.36 -7.86
N THR A 37 -1.25 3.79 -8.99
CA THR A 37 -0.87 2.42 -9.38
C THR A 37 0.56 2.33 -9.92
N TYR A 38 1.12 3.45 -10.37
CA TYR A 38 2.48 3.55 -10.89
C TYR A 38 3.31 4.57 -10.10
N PHE A 39 4.55 4.21 -9.82
CA PHE A 39 5.50 5.04 -9.06
C PHE A 39 5.65 6.45 -9.65
N GLN A 40 5.79 6.57 -10.97
CA GLN A 40 5.97 7.87 -11.62
C GLN A 40 4.76 8.79 -11.44
N LYS A 41 3.54 8.25 -11.50
CA LYS A 41 2.32 9.00 -11.21
C LYS A 41 2.24 9.48 -9.76
N GLY A 42 2.70 8.67 -8.82
CA GLY A 42 2.82 9.08 -7.42
C GLY A 42 3.82 10.23 -7.24
N LYS A 43 5.00 10.13 -7.84
CA LYS A 43 6.01 11.21 -7.82
C LYS A 43 5.46 12.51 -8.42
N GLU A 44 4.74 12.43 -9.53
CA GLU A 44 4.12 13.59 -10.18
C GLU A 44 3.14 14.31 -9.23
N LEU A 45 2.28 13.56 -8.52
CA LEU A 45 1.34 14.15 -7.57
C LEU A 45 2.07 14.87 -6.42
N VAL A 46 3.09 14.23 -5.86
CA VAL A 46 3.89 14.82 -4.77
C VAL A 46 4.60 16.09 -5.25
N ALA A 47 5.22 16.06 -6.45
CA ALA A 47 5.88 17.21 -7.04
C ALA A 47 4.90 18.36 -7.30
N LEU A 48 3.71 18.05 -7.86
CA LEU A 48 2.66 19.03 -8.11
C LEU A 48 2.15 19.68 -6.82
N ALA A 49 1.93 18.88 -5.77
CA ALA A 49 1.53 19.38 -4.46
C ALA A 49 2.58 20.34 -3.89
N LYS A 50 3.86 19.95 -3.94
CA LYS A 50 4.99 20.79 -3.50
C LYS A 50 5.08 22.09 -4.29
N GLN A 51 4.98 22.02 -5.62
CA GLN A 51 5.00 23.22 -6.49
C GLN A 51 3.89 24.22 -6.14
N LYS A 52 2.70 23.71 -5.84
CA LYS A 52 1.54 24.53 -5.51
C LYS A 52 1.44 24.90 -4.02
N LYS A 53 2.41 24.49 -3.20
CA LYS A 53 2.40 24.66 -1.74
C LYS A 53 1.14 24.08 -1.08
N LEU A 54 0.71 22.90 -1.56
CA LEU A 54 -0.46 22.19 -1.06
C LEU A 54 -0.04 20.92 -0.34
N TYR A 55 -0.87 20.47 0.59
CA TYR A 55 -0.69 19.16 1.24
C TYR A 55 -1.34 18.06 0.43
N ILE A 56 -0.66 16.92 0.37
CA ILE A 56 -1.20 15.68 -0.14
C ILE A 56 -0.97 14.58 0.90
N GLY A 57 -2.04 13.93 1.31
CA GLY A 57 -2.04 12.77 2.20
C GLY A 57 -2.72 11.59 1.53
N ASN A 58 -2.39 10.39 1.99
CA ASN A 58 -2.93 9.16 1.45
C ASN A 58 -3.10 8.12 2.55
N ALA A 59 -4.24 7.43 2.58
CA ALA A 59 -4.40 6.24 3.39
C ALA A 59 -3.40 5.14 2.93
N PRO A 60 -3.03 4.18 3.80
CA PRO A 60 -3.58 3.95 5.13
C PRO A 60 -2.93 4.85 6.19
N ASP A 61 -3.72 5.14 7.22
CA ASP A 61 -3.30 5.89 8.40
C ASP A 61 -3.20 5.00 9.65
N THR A 62 -3.34 3.69 9.48
CA THR A 62 -3.39 2.71 10.58
C THR A 62 -2.15 2.70 11.46
N PHE A 63 -0.97 3.03 10.89
CA PHE A 63 0.28 3.15 11.65
C PHE A 63 0.29 4.36 12.58
N LEU A 64 -0.60 5.34 12.39
CA LEU A 64 -0.81 6.49 13.26
C LEU A 64 -1.77 6.20 14.42
N GLY A 65 -2.41 5.04 14.44
CA GLY A 65 -3.24 4.60 15.58
C GLY A 65 -2.41 4.38 16.85
N GLY A 66 -3.07 4.35 18.01
CA GLY A 66 -2.40 4.28 19.30
C GLY A 66 -1.39 3.14 19.43
N GLY A 67 -1.69 1.95 18.91
CA GLY A 67 -0.75 0.84 18.88
C GLY A 67 0.51 1.10 18.04
N GLY A 68 0.35 1.72 16.85
CA GLY A 68 1.46 2.09 15.99
C GLY A 68 2.34 3.17 16.61
N GLN A 69 1.72 4.20 17.20
CA GLN A 69 2.44 5.25 17.92
C GLN A 69 3.19 4.70 19.13
N LYS A 70 2.57 3.82 19.92
CA LYS A 70 3.26 3.19 21.06
C LYS A 70 4.41 2.31 20.64
N ALA A 71 4.26 1.53 19.57
CA ALA A 71 5.34 0.74 19.02
C ALA A 71 6.53 1.62 18.60
N LYS A 72 6.25 2.74 17.93
CA LYS A 72 7.28 3.72 17.52
C LYS A 72 7.98 4.34 18.73
N GLU A 73 7.23 4.75 19.75
CA GLU A 73 7.77 5.28 21.01
C GLU A 73 8.72 4.29 21.70
N LEU A 74 8.33 3.01 21.78
CA LEU A 74 9.15 1.97 22.40
C LEU A 74 10.46 1.72 21.65
N ILE A 75 10.41 1.79 20.32
CA ILE A 75 11.59 1.67 19.46
C ILE A 75 12.51 2.89 19.66
N ASP A 76 11.95 4.09 19.57
CA ASP A 76 12.72 5.34 19.67
C ASP A 76 13.32 5.57 21.06
N SER A 77 12.71 5.00 22.08
CA SER A 77 13.25 5.04 23.47
C SER A 77 14.33 3.99 23.75
N ASP A 78 14.72 3.22 22.73
CA ASP A 78 15.71 2.13 22.84
C ASP A 78 15.36 1.04 23.86
N LEU A 79 14.08 0.95 24.25
CA LEU A 79 13.63 0.00 25.28
C LEU A 79 13.88 -1.47 24.88
N ILE A 80 13.82 -1.77 23.59
CA ILE A 80 14.07 -3.10 23.05
C ILE A 80 15.42 -3.23 22.37
N GLY A 81 16.26 -2.19 22.48
CA GLY A 81 17.55 -2.12 21.82
C GLY A 81 17.47 -1.97 20.31
N GLN A 82 18.59 -2.07 19.65
CA GLN A 82 18.69 -1.91 18.20
C GLN A 82 17.98 -3.03 17.45
N ILE A 83 17.01 -2.69 16.60
CA ILE A 83 16.28 -3.67 15.79
C ILE A 83 17.20 -4.23 14.69
N LYS A 84 17.35 -5.54 14.67
CA LYS A 84 18.19 -6.25 13.69
C LYS A 84 17.38 -6.94 12.60
N LEU A 85 16.13 -7.33 12.90
CA LEU A 85 15.24 -8.05 11.99
C LEU A 85 13.80 -7.75 12.31
N GLY A 86 12.99 -7.61 11.26
CA GLY A 86 11.52 -7.53 11.36
C GLY A 86 10.88 -8.42 10.31
N ASN A 87 9.77 -9.04 10.65
CA ASN A 87 8.95 -9.80 9.72
C ASN A 87 7.54 -9.23 9.66
N ALA A 88 6.99 -9.08 8.44
CA ALA A 88 5.61 -8.76 8.22
C ALA A 88 4.99 -9.81 7.30
N ILE A 89 3.96 -10.50 7.77
CA ILE A 89 3.31 -11.58 7.04
C ILE A 89 1.84 -11.25 6.86
N PHE A 90 1.38 -11.35 5.61
CA PHE A 90 -0.04 -11.33 5.28
C PHE A 90 -0.39 -12.57 4.48
N ALA A 91 -1.23 -13.42 5.05
CA ALA A 91 -1.75 -14.61 4.40
C ALA A 91 -3.27 -14.56 4.37
N PHE A 92 -3.84 -14.69 3.19
CA PHE A 92 -5.27 -14.57 2.97
C PHE A 92 -5.74 -15.51 1.86
N PRO A 93 -6.86 -16.22 2.03
CA PRO A 93 -7.31 -17.25 1.09
C PRO A 93 -7.79 -16.68 -0.26
N GLY A 94 -8.13 -15.39 -0.30
CA GLY A 94 -8.58 -14.69 -1.48
C GLY A 94 -9.92 -13.98 -1.29
N VAL A 95 -10.09 -12.86 -1.99
CA VAL A 95 -11.27 -11.99 -1.88
C VAL A 95 -12.53 -12.62 -2.49
N GLU A 96 -12.38 -13.63 -3.32
CA GLU A 96 -13.49 -14.37 -3.92
C GLU A 96 -14.39 -15.09 -2.92
N ASN A 97 -13.93 -15.25 -1.68
CA ASN A 97 -14.73 -15.88 -0.63
C ASN A 97 -15.91 -15.02 -0.17
N PHE A 98 -15.81 -13.69 -0.32
CA PHE A 98 -16.84 -12.75 0.14
C PHE A 98 -17.17 -11.65 -0.88
N HIS A 99 -16.27 -11.35 -1.81
CA HIS A 99 -16.49 -10.25 -2.76
C HIS A 99 -17.29 -10.74 -3.97
N PRO A 100 -18.39 -10.07 -4.36
CA PRO A 100 -19.24 -10.52 -5.47
C PRO A 100 -18.60 -10.33 -6.86
N LYS A 101 -17.58 -9.49 -6.96
CA LYS A 101 -16.82 -9.20 -8.19
C LYS A 101 -15.30 -9.25 -7.92
N PRO A 102 -14.76 -10.42 -7.57
CA PRO A 102 -13.36 -10.56 -7.15
C PRO A 102 -12.37 -10.37 -8.29
N GLU A 103 -12.78 -10.54 -9.54
CA GLU A 103 -11.91 -10.49 -10.72
C GLU A 103 -11.16 -9.16 -10.84
N SER A 104 -11.74 -8.06 -10.37
CA SER A 104 -11.10 -6.74 -10.38
C SER A 104 -9.82 -6.67 -9.54
N TRP A 105 -9.69 -7.54 -8.54
CA TRP A 105 -8.51 -7.65 -7.68
C TRP A 105 -7.37 -8.41 -8.35
N TYR A 106 -7.70 -9.27 -9.30
CA TYR A 106 -6.78 -10.17 -9.97
C TYR A 106 -6.39 -9.72 -11.37
N LYS A 107 -6.87 -8.54 -11.81
CA LYS A 107 -6.43 -7.88 -13.05
C LYS A 107 -5.04 -7.28 -12.90
N LYS A 108 -4.41 -6.90 -14.01
CA LYS A 108 -3.21 -6.06 -14.04
C LYS A 108 -3.44 -4.83 -13.15
N GLU A 109 -2.39 -4.35 -12.48
CA GLU A 109 -2.45 -3.23 -11.52
C GLU A 109 -3.28 -3.53 -10.25
N GLY A 110 -3.66 -4.79 -10.04
CA GLY A 110 -4.30 -5.28 -8.82
C GLY A 110 -3.37 -6.14 -7.98
N GLY A 111 -3.98 -7.03 -7.20
CA GLY A 111 -3.27 -8.01 -6.38
C GLY A 111 -2.97 -7.54 -4.97
N PRO A 112 -2.46 -8.48 -4.15
CA PRO A 112 -2.32 -8.27 -2.71
C PRO A 112 -1.33 -7.14 -2.36
N VAL A 113 -0.25 -6.95 -3.12
CA VAL A 113 0.73 -5.89 -2.82
C VAL A 113 0.15 -4.50 -3.08
N ILE A 114 -0.61 -4.31 -4.14
CA ILE A 114 -1.24 -3.01 -4.42
C ILE A 114 -2.35 -2.71 -3.42
N ASP A 115 -3.02 -3.74 -2.94
CA ASP A 115 -4.14 -3.58 -2.02
C ASP A 115 -3.72 -3.51 -0.54
N MET A 116 -2.91 -4.47 -0.11
CA MET A 116 -2.51 -4.63 1.28
C MET A 116 -1.09 -4.14 1.58
N GLY A 117 -0.21 -4.12 0.56
CA GLY A 117 1.17 -3.65 0.72
C GLY A 117 1.29 -2.27 1.35
N PRO A 118 0.44 -1.28 1.02
CA PRO A 118 0.50 0.03 1.66
C PRO A 118 0.43 -0.01 3.20
N TYR A 119 -0.38 -0.90 3.77
CA TYR A 119 -0.48 -1.06 5.23
C TYR A 119 0.83 -1.53 5.86
N PHE A 120 1.47 -2.51 5.25
CA PHE A 120 2.71 -3.10 5.77
C PHE A 120 3.91 -2.22 5.49
N PHE A 121 4.04 -1.70 4.28
CA PHE A 121 5.18 -0.86 3.91
C PHE A 121 5.20 0.47 4.66
N THR A 122 4.06 1.13 4.82
CA THR A 122 4.01 2.37 5.59
C THR A 122 4.32 2.13 7.07
N THR A 123 3.85 1.02 7.64
CA THR A 123 4.18 0.63 9.02
C THR A 123 5.67 0.36 9.17
N LEU A 124 6.26 -0.43 8.27
CA LEU A 124 7.70 -0.73 8.32
C LEU A 124 8.55 0.54 8.16
N VAL A 125 8.21 1.41 7.21
CA VAL A 125 8.91 2.68 7.03
C VAL A 125 8.75 3.60 8.26
N ASN A 126 7.57 3.62 8.88
CA ASN A 126 7.35 4.40 10.10
C ASN A 126 8.20 3.88 11.28
N LEU A 127 8.31 2.57 11.42
CA LEU A 127 9.03 1.96 12.55
C LEU A 127 10.56 1.93 12.34
N LEU A 128 11.01 1.63 11.12
CA LEU A 128 12.40 1.31 10.79
C LEU A 128 13.10 2.34 9.89
N GLY A 129 12.37 3.36 9.44
CA GLY A 129 12.88 4.34 8.47
C GLY A 129 12.74 3.86 7.01
N PRO A 130 13.31 4.61 6.04
CA PRO A 130 13.23 4.27 4.62
C PRO A 130 14.10 3.06 4.29
N ALA A 131 13.59 2.16 3.45
CA ALA A 131 14.38 1.05 2.94
C ALA A 131 15.42 1.54 1.92
N LYS A 132 16.67 1.11 2.07
CA LYS A 132 17.78 1.40 1.15
C LYS A 132 17.68 0.56 -0.12
N GLN A 133 17.31 -0.70 0.03
CA GLN A 133 17.25 -1.66 -1.07
C GLN A 133 16.08 -2.62 -0.88
N VAL A 134 15.53 -3.08 -1.99
CA VAL A 134 14.50 -4.14 -2.00
C VAL A 134 14.88 -5.22 -3.00
N GLN A 135 14.71 -6.47 -2.58
CA GLN A 135 14.76 -7.65 -3.44
C GLN A 135 13.47 -8.42 -3.27
N GLY A 136 12.96 -9.03 -4.34
CA GLY A 136 11.71 -9.75 -4.25
C GLY A 136 11.52 -10.82 -5.30
N ARG A 137 10.60 -11.72 -4.99
CA ARG A 137 10.11 -12.76 -5.89
C ARG A 137 8.60 -12.78 -5.88
N THR A 138 8.03 -13.10 -7.01
CA THR A 138 6.57 -13.19 -7.16
C THR A 138 6.16 -14.51 -7.78
N LEU A 139 4.97 -14.98 -7.42
CA LEU A 139 4.38 -16.21 -7.95
C LEU A 139 2.88 -16.00 -8.16
N THR A 140 2.35 -16.56 -9.23
CA THR A 140 0.91 -16.72 -9.44
C THR A 140 0.57 -18.18 -9.21
N ALA A 141 0.12 -18.52 -8.00
CA ALA A 141 -0.14 -19.91 -7.61
C ALA A 141 -1.26 -20.54 -8.45
N PHE A 142 -2.30 -19.77 -8.79
CA PHE A 142 -3.43 -20.23 -9.59
C PHE A 142 -3.68 -19.27 -10.74
N LYS A 143 -3.60 -19.76 -11.98
CA LYS A 143 -3.90 -18.96 -13.18
C LYS A 143 -5.39 -18.64 -13.34
N ARG A 144 -6.26 -19.41 -12.69
CA ARG A 144 -7.71 -19.23 -12.64
C ARG A 144 -8.21 -19.46 -11.22
N ARG A 145 -9.23 -18.72 -10.83
CA ARG A 145 -9.94 -18.89 -9.54
C ARG A 145 -11.43 -18.93 -9.77
N ASN A 146 -12.18 -19.40 -8.78
CA ASN A 146 -13.64 -19.55 -8.85
C ASN A 146 -14.31 -18.44 -8.05
N TYR A 147 -15.40 -17.91 -8.55
CA TYR A 147 -16.32 -17.09 -7.75
C TYR A 147 -16.91 -17.95 -6.64
N ARG A 148 -16.74 -17.55 -5.41
CA ARG A 148 -17.28 -18.24 -4.24
C ARG A 148 -18.47 -17.51 -3.64
N ALA A 149 -18.70 -16.25 -4.05
CA ALA A 149 -19.81 -15.41 -3.62
C ALA A 149 -20.43 -14.68 -4.81
N GLY A 150 -21.66 -14.14 -4.61
CA GLY A 150 -22.37 -13.32 -5.57
C GLY A 150 -23.01 -14.10 -6.72
N PRO A 151 -23.54 -13.37 -7.74
CA PRO A 151 -24.35 -13.96 -8.83
C PRO A 151 -23.55 -14.87 -9.77
N ASN A 152 -22.22 -14.77 -9.76
CA ASN A 152 -21.35 -15.61 -10.59
C ASN A 152 -20.76 -16.81 -9.83
N LYS A 153 -21.26 -17.13 -8.63
CA LYS A 153 -20.78 -18.27 -7.84
C LYS A 153 -20.66 -19.53 -8.69
N GLY A 154 -19.54 -20.24 -8.59
CA GLY A 154 -19.21 -21.44 -9.36
C GLY A 154 -18.51 -21.19 -10.70
N LYS A 155 -18.65 -20.01 -11.30
CA LYS A 155 -17.88 -19.65 -12.51
C LYS A 155 -16.41 -19.40 -12.19
N THR A 156 -15.58 -19.42 -13.21
CA THR A 156 -14.15 -19.12 -13.08
C THR A 156 -13.79 -17.77 -13.65
N PHE A 157 -12.70 -17.16 -13.15
CA PHE A 157 -12.11 -15.97 -13.72
C PHE A 157 -10.57 -16.13 -13.82
N LYS A 158 -9.96 -15.33 -14.69
CA LYS A 158 -8.52 -15.33 -14.94
C LYS A 158 -7.80 -14.48 -13.89
N VAL A 159 -6.62 -14.94 -13.47
CA VAL A 159 -5.69 -14.21 -12.61
C VAL A 159 -4.59 -13.63 -13.50
N GLU A 160 -4.44 -12.31 -13.49
CA GLU A 160 -3.54 -11.56 -14.39
C GLU A 160 -2.42 -10.82 -13.63
N THR A 161 -2.36 -11.03 -12.30
CA THR A 161 -1.34 -10.44 -11.43
C THR A 161 -0.75 -11.51 -10.53
N PRO A 162 0.48 -11.36 -10.04
CA PRO A 162 1.01 -12.25 -9.01
C PRO A 162 0.13 -12.21 -7.75
N THR A 163 0.03 -13.35 -7.09
CA THR A 163 -0.79 -13.54 -5.88
C THR A 163 0.04 -13.86 -4.63
N THR A 164 1.31 -14.16 -4.81
CA THR A 164 2.27 -14.38 -3.75
C THR A 164 3.49 -13.52 -3.98
N TYR A 165 3.94 -12.85 -2.92
CA TYR A 165 5.10 -11.97 -2.94
C TYR A 165 5.98 -12.30 -1.75
N LEU A 166 7.27 -12.38 -1.99
CA LEU A 166 8.32 -12.43 -0.98
C LEU A 166 9.22 -11.22 -1.23
N ALA A 167 9.46 -10.43 -0.22
CA ALA A 167 10.34 -9.26 -0.33
C ALA A 167 11.27 -9.19 0.88
N CYS A 168 12.55 -8.94 0.60
CA CYS A 168 13.54 -8.55 1.58
C CYS A 168 13.80 -7.05 1.42
N LEU A 169 13.69 -6.32 2.51
CA LEU A 169 13.96 -4.89 2.58
C LEU A 169 15.20 -4.69 3.44
N LEU A 170 16.20 -4.02 2.89
CA LEU A 170 17.39 -3.61 3.64
C LEU A 170 17.19 -2.16 4.07
N TYR A 171 17.36 -1.92 5.35
CA TYR A 171 17.30 -0.60 5.97
C TYR A 171 18.71 -0.10 6.28
N THR A 172 18.94 1.19 6.20
CA THR A 172 20.13 1.79 6.78
C THR A 172 19.91 1.88 8.29
N SER A 173 20.71 1.19 9.07
CA SER A 173 20.92 1.63 10.43
C SER A 173 21.98 2.75 10.35
N ASP A 174 21.62 3.98 10.65
CA ASP A 174 22.57 5.10 10.69
C ASP A 174 23.73 4.88 11.68
N ALA A 175 23.62 3.86 12.52
CA ALA A 175 24.63 3.48 13.50
C ALA A 175 25.57 2.35 13.06
N ALA A 176 25.33 1.67 11.95
CA ALA A 176 26.14 0.52 11.53
C ALA A 176 27.12 0.82 10.39
N ASP A 177 26.94 1.92 9.67
CA ASP A 177 27.83 2.30 8.57
C ASP A 177 29.10 3.05 9.06
N ASP A 178 29.13 3.48 10.33
CA ASP A 178 30.31 4.14 10.94
C ASP A 178 31.33 3.17 11.56
N ILE A 179 31.13 1.86 11.47
CA ILE A 179 32.06 0.86 12.06
C ILE A 179 32.94 0.20 11.00
N THR A 180 32.95 0.67 9.78
CA THR A 180 33.93 0.27 8.77
C THR A 180 34.90 1.43 8.52
N GLY A 181 35.66 1.79 9.55
CA GLY A 181 36.90 2.54 9.45
C GLY A 181 38.07 1.57 9.48
#